data_65b6f60ab1210b4e90821a5fc217b355
#
_entry.id   65b6f60ab1210b4e90821a5fc217b355
#
_cell.length_a   1.000
_cell.length_b   1.000
_cell.length_c   1.000
_cell.angle_alpha   90.00
_cell.angle_beta   90.00
_cell.angle_gamma   90.00
#
_symmetry.space_group_name_H-M   'P 1'
#
loop_
_entity.id
_entity.type
_entity.pdbx_description
1 polymer ?
#
loop_
_entity_poly.entity_id
_entity_poly.type
_entity_poly.pdbx_seq_one_letter_code
_entity_poly.pdbx_strand_id
1 'polypeptide(L)'
;GNKGLYDGRDLLGSNSNAALAALIGAPGVLVIDARGMTRGIAPLILGYQAFDPHIRIAGVILNQLGGARHEAKLRAVIEHYTDVPVIGAVQEDAELALVERHLGLMPVNETAEAARHIAAIGRRIADQVDLERLLAISHTDHALSPPAPRRPSRETPVRIAIARDAAFGFYYADDLDAL
;
A
#
# COMPACT_ATOMS: atom_id res chain seq x y z
N GLY A 1 -1.87 -1.40 2.70
CA GLY A 1 -3.21 -1.83 3.09
C GLY A 1 -4.28 -0.92 2.53
N ASN A 2 -5.45 -1.44 2.32
CA ASN A 2 -6.62 -0.72 1.80
C ASN A 2 -7.58 -0.22 2.89
N LYS A 3 -7.25 -0.47 4.15
CA LYS A 3 -7.96 0.03 5.33
C LYS A 3 -7.09 1.08 6.01
N GLY A 4 -7.66 1.86 6.91
CA GLY A 4 -6.88 2.70 7.80
C GLY A 4 -5.84 1.90 8.58
N LEU A 5 -4.76 2.56 8.98
CA LEU A 5 -3.62 1.89 9.62
C LEU A 5 -4.04 1.09 10.86
N TYR A 6 -4.90 1.67 11.68
CA TYR A 6 -5.34 1.11 12.96
C TYR A 6 -6.71 0.42 12.89
N ASP A 7 -7.36 0.40 11.72
CA ASP A 7 -8.69 -0.19 11.58
C ASP A 7 -8.61 -1.72 11.61
N GLY A 8 -9.33 -2.31 12.54
CA GLY A 8 -9.47 -3.74 12.73
C GLY A 8 -10.92 -4.18 12.90
N ARG A 9 -11.14 -5.47 13.10
CA ARG A 9 -12.47 -6.04 13.37
C ARG A 9 -12.89 -5.89 14.82
N ASP A 10 -11.93 -5.82 15.73
CA ASP A 10 -12.15 -5.69 17.16
C ASP A 10 -11.68 -4.35 17.69
N LEU A 11 -12.07 -4.04 18.92
CA LEU A 11 -11.72 -2.79 19.59
C LEU A 11 -10.20 -2.53 19.69
N LEU A 12 -9.42 -3.59 19.80
CA LEU A 12 -7.95 -3.50 19.95
C LEU A 12 -7.22 -3.48 18.62
N GLY A 13 -7.93 -3.66 17.51
CA GLY A 13 -7.34 -3.67 16.18
C GLY A 13 -6.38 -4.85 15.94
N SER A 14 -6.63 -6.02 16.54
CA SER A 14 -5.74 -7.18 16.50
C SER A 14 -5.40 -7.68 15.09
N ASN A 15 -6.24 -7.37 14.11
CA ASN A 15 -6.04 -7.68 12.69
C ASN A 15 -5.91 -6.42 11.81
N SER A 16 -5.46 -5.32 12.41
CA SER A 16 -5.17 -4.08 11.69
C SER A 16 -3.86 -4.16 10.89
N ASN A 17 -3.66 -3.23 9.98
CA ASN A 17 -2.38 -3.06 9.30
C ASN A 17 -1.25 -2.73 10.30
N ALA A 18 -1.56 -1.99 11.37
CA ALA A 18 -0.61 -1.69 12.45
C ALA A 18 -0.18 -2.96 13.17
N ALA A 19 -1.10 -3.84 13.53
CA ALA A 19 -0.78 -5.11 14.18
C ALA A 19 0.14 -5.98 13.31
N LEU A 20 -0.11 -6.03 12.00
CA LEU A 20 0.77 -6.73 11.06
C LEU A 20 2.16 -6.06 11.00
N ALA A 21 2.21 -4.72 10.88
CA ALA A 21 3.48 -3.99 10.84
C ALA A 21 4.32 -4.22 12.10
N ALA A 22 3.68 -4.21 13.29
CA ALA A 22 4.35 -4.54 14.55
C ALA A 22 4.88 -5.97 14.56
N LEU A 23 4.08 -6.94 14.09
CA LEU A 23 4.47 -8.36 14.05
C LEU A 23 5.71 -8.61 13.19
N ILE A 24 5.82 -7.94 12.05
CA ILE A 24 6.94 -8.12 11.11
C ILE A 24 8.05 -7.08 11.28
N GLY A 25 7.92 -6.16 12.24
CA GLY A 25 8.87 -5.07 12.47
C GLY A 25 8.95 -4.06 11.31
N ALA A 26 7.89 -3.94 10.50
CA ALA A 26 7.89 -3.07 9.33
C ALA A 26 7.57 -1.62 9.70
N PRO A 27 8.29 -0.63 9.15
CA PRO A 27 7.92 0.77 9.28
C PRO A 27 6.68 1.09 8.44
N GLY A 28 5.87 2.06 8.90
CA GLY A 28 4.71 2.56 8.19
C GLY A 28 5.05 3.74 7.28
N VAL A 29 4.51 3.75 6.08
CA VAL A 29 4.44 4.93 5.21
C VAL A 29 2.98 5.31 5.03
N LEU A 30 2.61 6.52 5.43
CA LEU A 30 1.24 7.01 5.30
C LEU A 30 1.02 7.58 3.91
N VAL A 31 0.00 7.12 3.21
CA VAL A 31 -0.52 7.76 2.00
C VAL A 31 -1.75 8.57 2.41
N ILE A 32 -1.66 9.89 2.34
CA ILE A 32 -2.69 10.81 2.83
C ILE A 32 -3.40 11.49 1.67
N ASP A 33 -4.72 11.40 1.62
CA ASP A 33 -5.52 12.24 0.74
C ASP A 33 -5.42 13.70 1.20
N ALA A 34 -4.70 14.49 0.41
CA ALA A 34 -4.36 15.86 0.75
C ALA A 34 -5.42 16.89 0.29
N ARG A 35 -6.49 16.47 -0.37
CA ARG A 35 -7.52 17.38 -0.91
C ARG A 35 -8.09 18.28 0.17
N GLY A 36 -8.05 19.59 -0.09
CA GLY A 36 -8.55 20.60 0.84
C GLY A 36 -7.76 20.72 2.16
N MET A 37 -6.70 19.96 2.35
CA MET A 37 -5.86 20.03 3.54
C MET A 37 -4.90 21.22 3.50
N THR A 38 -4.60 21.76 4.66
CA THR A 38 -3.56 22.74 4.89
C THR A 38 -2.84 22.41 6.22
N ARG A 39 -2.88 23.27 7.22
CA ARG A 39 -2.24 23.04 8.52
C ARG A 39 -2.76 21.80 9.25
N GLY A 40 -3.99 21.37 8.98
CA GLY A 40 -4.60 20.19 9.60
C GLY A 40 -3.89 18.86 9.30
N ILE A 41 -2.99 18.81 8.33
CA ILE A 41 -2.18 17.62 8.06
C ILE A 41 -1.19 17.31 9.20
N ALA A 42 -0.68 18.33 9.90
CA ALA A 42 0.28 18.12 11.00
C ALA A 42 -0.36 17.36 12.18
N PRO A 43 -1.51 17.81 12.77
CA PRO A 43 -2.14 17.04 13.83
C PRO A 43 -2.62 15.65 13.40
N LEU A 44 -2.93 15.45 12.13
CA LEU A 44 -3.23 14.11 11.61
C LEU A 44 -2.01 13.19 11.72
N ILE A 45 -0.85 13.60 11.22
CA ILE A 45 0.38 12.82 11.28
C ILE A 45 0.80 12.59 12.73
N LEU A 46 0.82 13.65 13.56
CA LEU A 46 1.15 13.55 14.98
C LEU A 46 0.21 12.60 15.72
N GLY A 47 -1.08 12.59 15.36
CA GLY A 47 -2.05 11.65 15.92
C GLY A 47 -1.70 10.19 15.58
N TYR A 48 -1.31 9.91 14.34
CA TYR A 48 -0.85 8.57 13.94
C TYR A 48 0.42 8.13 14.70
N GLN A 49 1.36 9.04 14.93
CA GLN A 49 2.58 8.74 15.70
C GLN A 49 2.29 8.50 17.19
N ALA A 50 1.37 9.27 17.76
CA ALA A 50 1.07 9.22 19.20
C ALA A 50 0.12 8.08 19.58
N PHE A 51 -0.71 7.60 18.65
CA PHE A 51 -1.74 6.60 18.93
C PHE A 51 -1.14 5.25 19.32
N ASP A 52 -0.10 4.81 18.63
CA ASP A 52 0.63 3.59 18.98
C ASP A 52 2.14 3.82 18.80
N PRO A 53 2.89 3.96 19.91
CA PRO A 53 4.32 4.19 19.86
C PRO A 53 5.15 3.01 19.35
N HIS A 54 4.57 1.82 19.20
CA HIS A 54 5.24 0.66 18.62
C HIS A 54 5.27 0.72 17.08
N ILE A 55 4.48 1.60 16.49
CA ILE A 55 4.42 1.77 15.03
C ILE A 55 5.24 2.99 14.63
N ARG A 56 6.35 2.75 13.95
CA ARG A 56 7.19 3.82 13.42
C ARG A 56 6.62 4.33 12.09
N ILE A 57 6.12 5.57 12.07
CA ILE A 57 5.77 6.28 10.83
C ILE A 57 7.07 6.82 10.23
N ALA A 58 7.54 6.22 9.16
CA ALA A 58 8.85 6.49 8.57
C ALA A 58 8.79 7.41 7.34
N GLY A 59 7.59 7.73 6.86
CA GLY A 59 7.40 8.65 5.75
C GLY A 59 5.94 8.92 5.44
N VAL A 60 5.72 9.98 4.67
CA VAL A 60 4.41 10.38 4.16
C VAL A 60 4.46 10.56 2.65
N ILE A 61 3.46 10.06 1.96
CA ILE A 61 3.15 10.38 0.56
C ILE A 61 1.88 11.21 0.55
N LEU A 62 1.98 12.43 0.05
CA LEU A 62 0.83 13.30 -0.18
C LEU A 62 0.16 12.88 -1.47
N ASN A 63 -1.12 12.56 -1.44
CA ASN A 63 -1.89 12.17 -2.61
C ASN A 63 -2.98 13.17 -2.93
N GLN A 64 -3.41 13.25 -4.18
CA GLN A 64 -4.46 14.15 -4.65
C GLN A 64 -4.15 15.63 -4.43
N LEU A 65 -2.92 16.05 -4.76
CA LEU A 65 -2.50 17.44 -4.62
C LEU A 65 -3.08 18.33 -5.72
N GLY A 66 -3.54 19.50 -5.34
CA GLY A 66 -4.09 20.50 -6.26
C GLY A 66 -3.03 21.44 -6.88
N GLY A 67 -1.78 20.98 -7.04
CA GLY A 67 -0.69 21.72 -7.71
C GLY A 67 0.47 22.11 -6.78
N ALA A 68 1.54 22.66 -7.38
CA ALA A 68 2.81 22.93 -6.71
C ALA A 68 2.72 23.89 -5.51
N ARG A 69 1.82 24.87 -5.54
CA ARG A 69 1.61 25.79 -4.42
C ARG A 69 1.02 25.05 -3.20
N HIS A 70 0.11 24.13 -3.45
CA HIS A 70 -0.50 23.31 -2.40
C HIS A 70 0.55 22.36 -1.80
N GLU A 71 1.32 21.70 -2.63
CA GLU A 71 2.43 20.86 -2.21
C GLU A 71 3.42 21.61 -1.32
N ALA A 72 3.94 22.76 -1.80
CA ALA A 72 4.91 23.54 -1.04
C ALA A 72 4.41 23.94 0.35
N LYS A 73 3.11 24.28 0.44
CA LYS A 73 2.48 24.63 1.71
C LYS A 73 2.41 23.44 2.67
N LEU A 74 2.01 22.27 2.18
CA LEU A 74 1.91 21.07 3.01
C LEU A 74 3.28 20.58 3.47
N ARG A 75 4.29 20.58 2.57
CA ARG A 75 5.67 20.25 2.95
C ARG A 75 6.19 21.14 4.06
N ALA A 76 6.02 22.45 3.94
CA ALA A 76 6.45 23.41 4.98
C ALA A 76 5.74 23.16 6.33
N VAL A 77 4.45 22.81 6.32
CA VAL A 77 3.71 22.48 7.54
C VAL A 77 4.22 21.18 8.16
N ILE A 78 4.43 20.13 7.39
CA ILE A 78 4.90 18.84 7.88
C ILE A 78 6.31 18.97 8.45
N GLU A 79 7.22 19.63 7.75
CA GLU A 79 8.60 19.89 8.19
C GLU A 79 8.66 20.72 9.47
N HIS A 80 7.74 21.69 9.63
CA HIS A 80 7.73 22.55 10.82
C HIS A 80 7.20 21.84 12.08
N TYR A 81 6.20 20.98 11.93
CA TYR A 81 5.47 20.40 13.08
C TYR A 81 5.79 18.94 13.35
N THR A 82 6.42 18.23 12.44
CA THR A 82 6.72 16.79 12.57
C THR A 82 8.15 16.49 12.16
N ASP A 83 8.63 15.32 12.54
CA ASP A 83 9.91 14.74 12.11
C ASP A 83 9.75 13.75 10.94
N VAL A 84 8.53 13.60 10.41
CA VAL A 84 8.23 12.63 9.36
C VAL A 84 8.55 13.20 7.99
N PRO A 85 9.43 12.57 7.21
CA PRO A 85 9.77 13.06 5.88
C PRO A 85 8.62 12.86 4.87
N VAL A 86 8.43 13.84 4.00
CA VAL A 86 7.58 13.70 2.82
C VAL A 86 8.39 13.04 1.70
N ILE A 87 8.08 11.77 1.41
CA ILE A 87 8.79 10.96 0.41
C ILE A 87 8.08 10.91 -0.94
N GLY A 88 6.91 11.51 -1.05
CA GLY A 88 6.17 11.61 -2.31
C GLY A 88 5.11 12.68 -2.27
N ALA A 89 4.78 13.21 -3.46
CA ALA A 89 3.81 14.28 -3.64
C ALA A 89 3.08 14.09 -4.97
N VAL A 90 2.00 13.31 -4.93
CA VAL A 90 1.25 12.89 -6.12
C VAL A 90 0.15 13.90 -6.40
N GLN A 91 0.23 14.51 -7.57
CA GLN A 91 -0.75 15.46 -8.05
C GLN A 91 -2.05 14.75 -8.44
N GLU A 92 -3.17 15.47 -8.35
CA GLU A 92 -4.44 15.00 -8.89
C GLU A 92 -4.31 14.81 -10.41
N ASP A 93 -4.55 13.60 -10.89
CA ASP A 93 -4.41 13.23 -12.29
C ASP A 93 -5.48 12.20 -12.67
N ALA A 94 -6.27 12.51 -13.69
CA ALA A 94 -7.32 11.61 -14.17
C ALA A 94 -6.76 10.27 -14.72
N GLU A 95 -5.51 10.25 -15.20
CA GLU A 95 -4.87 9.02 -15.65
C GLU A 95 -4.51 8.05 -14.51
N LEU A 96 -4.48 8.54 -13.27
CA LEU A 96 -4.30 7.72 -12.09
C LEU A 96 -5.63 7.12 -11.58
N ALA A 97 -6.76 7.52 -12.15
CA ALA A 97 -8.05 7.02 -11.76
C ALA A 97 -8.22 5.56 -12.22
N LEU A 98 -8.53 4.67 -11.27
CA LEU A 98 -8.90 3.30 -11.57
C LEU A 98 -10.40 3.23 -11.85
N VAL A 99 -10.78 2.67 -13.00
CA VAL A 99 -12.19 2.37 -13.29
C VAL A 99 -12.58 1.14 -12.48
N GLU A 100 -13.37 1.36 -11.45
CA GLU A 100 -13.87 0.27 -10.61
C GLU A 100 -14.90 -0.57 -11.37
N ARG A 101 -14.66 -1.88 -11.43
CA ARG A 101 -15.60 -2.91 -11.88
C ARG A 101 -15.55 -4.07 -10.89
N HIS A 102 -16.55 -4.91 -10.86
CA HIS A 102 -16.55 -6.16 -10.09
C HIS A 102 -16.00 -6.00 -8.66
N LEU A 103 -16.72 -5.31 -7.80
CA LEU A 103 -16.35 -5.07 -6.39
C LEU A 103 -15.08 -4.20 -6.21
N GLY A 104 -14.85 -3.25 -7.13
CA GLY A 104 -13.70 -2.33 -7.05
C GLY A 104 -12.41 -2.85 -7.68
N LEU A 105 -12.48 -3.98 -8.38
CA LEU A 105 -11.33 -4.57 -9.07
C LEU A 105 -11.58 -4.65 -10.57
N MET A 106 -10.52 -4.44 -11.35
CA MET A 106 -10.49 -4.77 -12.77
C MET A 106 -9.52 -5.95 -12.96
N PRO A 107 -10.03 -7.14 -13.31
CA PRO A 107 -9.19 -8.30 -13.50
C PRO A 107 -8.20 -8.09 -14.64
N VAL A 108 -6.93 -8.38 -14.40
CA VAL A 108 -5.84 -8.19 -15.37
C VAL A 108 -6.05 -9.04 -16.64
N ASN A 109 -6.77 -10.15 -16.51
CA ASN A 109 -7.09 -11.05 -17.60
C ASN A 109 -8.20 -10.55 -18.52
N GLU A 110 -8.95 -9.50 -18.14
CA GLU A 110 -10.06 -8.99 -18.96
C GLU A 110 -9.63 -8.02 -20.07
N THR A 111 -8.46 -7.37 -19.95
CA THR A 111 -8.06 -6.36 -20.93
C THR A 111 -6.58 -6.38 -21.30
N ALA A 112 -6.28 -6.41 -22.60
CA ALA A 112 -4.93 -6.14 -23.11
C ALA A 112 -4.44 -4.71 -22.76
N GLU A 113 -5.34 -3.83 -22.34
CA GLU A 113 -5.03 -2.46 -21.94
C GLU A 113 -4.56 -2.37 -20.48
N ALA A 114 -4.89 -3.34 -19.63
CA ALA A 114 -4.54 -3.31 -18.21
C ALA A 114 -3.02 -3.16 -18.01
N ALA A 115 -2.21 -3.92 -18.73
CA ALA A 115 -0.75 -3.83 -18.62
C ALA A 115 -0.22 -2.45 -19.01
N ARG A 116 -0.78 -1.84 -20.08
CA ARG A 116 -0.39 -0.48 -20.51
C ARG A 116 -0.81 0.56 -19.49
N HIS A 117 -2.00 0.44 -18.92
CA HIS A 117 -2.51 1.35 -17.91
C HIS A 117 -1.69 1.24 -16.61
N ILE A 118 -1.39 0.03 -16.15
CA ILE A 118 -0.52 -0.21 -14.99
C ILE A 118 0.87 0.42 -15.21
N ALA A 119 1.45 0.22 -16.39
CA ALA A 119 2.75 0.82 -16.71
C ALA A 119 2.70 2.36 -16.76
N ALA A 120 1.60 2.95 -17.24
CA ALA A 120 1.39 4.40 -17.23
C ALA A 120 1.29 4.95 -15.80
N ILE A 121 0.46 4.33 -14.95
CA ILE A 121 0.37 4.66 -13.52
C ILE A 121 1.73 4.55 -12.86
N GLY A 122 2.45 3.43 -13.09
CA GLY A 122 3.77 3.20 -12.51
C GLY A 122 4.78 4.31 -12.84
N ARG A 123 4.83 4.76 -14.08
CA ARG A 123 5.68 5.90 -14.48
C ARG A 123 5.28 7.19 -13.77
N ARG A 124 3.99 7.53 -13.77
CA ARG A 124 3.48 8.72 -13.10
C ARG A 124 3.80 8.77 -11.61
N ILE A 125 3.72 7.63 -10.94
CA ILE A 125 4.07 7.52 -9.52
C ILE A 125 5.59 7.60 -9.33
N ALA A 126 6.37 6.94 -10.18
CA ALA A 126 7.84 6.99 -10.11
C ALA A 126 8.40 8.40 -10.25
N ASP A 127 7.76 9.26 -11.06
CA ASP A 127 8.16 10.65 -11.23
C ASP A 127 7.84 11.55 -10.00
N GLN A 128 7.00 11.09 -9.08
CA GLN A 128 6.44 11.89 -7.98
C GLN A 128 6.74 11.33 -6.59
N VAL A 129 7.34 10.16 -6.52
CA VAL A 129 7.70 9.48 -5.26
C VAL A 129 9.18 9.12 -5.28
N ASP A 130 9.89 9.45 -4.20
CA ASP A 130 11.27 9.03 -3.98
C ASP A 130 11.33 7.53 -3.69
N LEU A 131 11.43 6.73 -4.75
CA LEU A 131 11.45 5.27 -4.66
C LEU A 131 12.72 4.74 -3.99
N GLU A 132 13.85 5.41 -4.14
CA GLU A 132 15.10 5.02 -3.47
C GLU A 132 14.95 5.15 -1.96
N ARG A 133 14.40 6.26 -1.51
CA ARG A 133 14.10 6.48 -0.10
C ARG A 133 13.05 5.52 0.43
N LEU A 134 12.03 5.21 -0.36
CA LEU A 134 11.01 4.22 0.01
C LEU A 134 11.65 2.84 0.20
N LEU A 135 12.52 2.42 -0.71
CA LEU A 135 13.27 1.16 -0.60
C LEU A 135 14.19 1.16 0.63
N ALA A 136 14.91 2.26 0.87
CA ALA A 136 15.76 2.39 2.07
C ALA A 136 14.94 2.30 3.37
N ILE A 137 13.75 2.90 3.41
CA ILE A 137 12.82 2.81 4.56
C ILE A 137 12.32 1.37 4.75
N SER A 138 12.08 0.64 3.67
CA SER A 138 11.53 -0.73 3.71
C SER A 138 12.53 -1.77 4.24
N HIS A 139 13.80 -1.44 4.33
CA HIS A 139 14.81 -2.31 4.94
C HIS A 139 14.51 -2.48 6.43
N THR A 140 14.40 -3.72 6.86
CA THR A 140 14.25 -4.09 8.26
C THR A 140 15.27 -5.18 8.60
N ASP A 141 15.89 -5.06 9.78
CA ASP A 141 16.79 -6.09 10.32
C ASP A 141 15.98 -7.23 10.98
N HIS A 142 14.65 -7.17 10.91
CA HIS A 142 13.78 -8.19 11.48
C HIS A 142 13.83 -9.46 10.63
N ALA A 143 14.63 -10.42 11.06
CA ALA A 143 14.69 -11.74 10.42
C ALA A 143 13.42 -12.52 10.73
N LEU A 144 12.58 -12.71 9.73
CA LEU A 144 11.49 -13.67 9.82
C LEU A 144 12.09 -15.08 9.74
N SER A 145 11.76 -15.94 10.70
CA SER A 145 12.12 -17.35 10.59
C SER A 145 11.45 -17.94 9.34
N PRO A 146 12.20 -18.61 8.47
CA PRO A 146 11.58 -19.25 7.32
C PRO A 146 10.54 -20.25 7.80
N PRO A 147 9.40 -20.37 7.10
CA PRO A 147 8.41 -21.38 7.43
C PRO A 147 9.06 -22.77 7.38
N ALA A 148 8.65 -23.63 8.30
CA ALA A 148 9.10 -25.03 8.26
C ALA A 148 8.78 -25.61 6.87
N PRO A 149 9.72 -26.38 6.26
CA PRO A 149 9.48 -26.96 4.96
C PRO A 149 8.19 -27.79 5.00
N ARG A 150 7.22 -27.44 4.15
CA ARG A 150 6.02 -28.26 3.98
C ARG A 150 6.48 -29.65 3.57
N ARG A 151 6.18 -30.65 4.38
CA ARG A 151 6.34 -32.03 3.93
C ARG A 151 5.38 -32.22 2.75
N PRO A 152 5.85 -32.73 1.60
CA PRO A 152 4.96 -33.07 0.53
C PRO A 152 3.90 -34.03 1.09
N SER A 153 2.64 -33.64 0.92
CA SER A 153 1.51 -34.54 1.17
C SER A 153 1.70 -35.80 0.34
N ARG A 154 1.30 -36.94 0.85
CA ARG A 154 1.28 -38.19 0.08
C ARG A 154 0.67 -37.93 -1.28
N GLU A 155 1.38 -38.29 -2.33
CA GLU A 155 0.92 -38.22 -3.71
C GLU A 155 -0.35 -39.08 -3.86
N THR A 156 -1.48 -38.46 -3.72
CA THR A 156 -2.74 -39.02 -4.20
C THR A 156 -2.95 -38.43 -5.59
N PRO A 157 -2.95 -39.23 -6.65
CA PRO A 157 -3.15 -38.73 -8.00
C PRO A 157 -4.60 -38.27 -8.17
N VAL A 158 -4.87 -37.03 -7.83
CA VAL A 158 -6.15 -36.36 -8.05
C VAL A 158 -6.04 -35.55 -9.33
N ARG A 159 -6.96 -35.72 -10.26
CA ARG A 159 -7.05 -34.86 -11.44
C ARG A 159 -7.95 -33.67 -11.11
N ILE A 160 -7.40 -32.48 -11.18
CA ILE A 160 -8.12 -31.23 -10.96
C ILE A 160 -8.25 -30.53 -12.31
N ALA A 161 -9.49 -30.27 -12.73
CA ALA A 161 -9.77 -29.47 -13.90
C ALA A 161 -9.98 -28.02 -13.47
N ILE A 162 -9.26 -27.08 -14.09
CA ILE A 162 -9.33 -25.64 -13.79
C ILE A 162 -9.90 -24.94 -15.02
N ALA A 163 -11.03 -24.22 -14.84
CA ALA A 163 -11.53 -23.30 -15.86
C ALA A 163 -10.68 -22.00 -15.79
N ARG A 164 -10.02 -21.63 -16.89
CA ARG A 164 -9.16 -20.45 -16.95
C ARG A 164 -9.34 -19.73 -18.29
N ASP A 165 -10.06 -18.60 -18.23
CA ASP A 165 -10.27 -17.70 -19.35
C ASP A 165 -10.54 -16.28 -18.82
N ALA A 166 -11.06 -15.38 -19.66
CA ALA A 166 -11.40 -14.02 -19.27
C ALA A 166 -12.48 -13.94 -18.17
N ALA A 167 -13.37 -14.93 -18.07
CA ALA A 167 -14.42 -14.98 -17.06
C ALA A 167 -13.97 -15.70 -15.77
N PHE A 168 -13.04 -16.65 -15.89
CA PHE A 168 -12.51 -17.47 -14.80
C PHE A 168 -11.02 -17.19 -14.59
N GLY A 169 -10.70 -16.06 -14.00
CA GLY A 169 -9.30 -15.58 -13.85
C GLY A 169 -8.87 -15.26 -12.42
N PHE A 170 -9.76 -15.42 -11.43
CA PHE A 170 -9.48 -15.08 -10.03
C PHE A 170 -8.83 -16.25 -9.28
N TYR A 171 -7.58 -16.56 -9.64
CA TYR A 171 -6.78 -17.55 -8.93
C TYR A 171 -5.51 -16.90 -8.37
N TYR A 172 -5.15 -17.23 -7.13
CA TYR A 172 -3.83 -16.92 -6.62
C TYR A 172 -2.79 -17.84 -7.26
N ALA A 173 -1.64 -17.31 -7.62
CA ALA A 173 -0.57 -18.10 -8.23
C ALA A 173 -0.14 -19.27 -7.32
N ASP A 174 0.02 -19.00 -6.03
CA ASP A 174 0.43 -19.99 -5.04
C ASP A 174 -0.59 -21.13 -4.87
N ASP A 175 -1.88 -20.87 -5.08
CA ASP A 175 -2.92 -21.91 -5.05
C ASP A 175 -2.77 -22.85 -6.26
N LEU A 176 -2.44 -22.28 -7.44
CA LEU A 176 -2.21 -23.07 -8.66
C LEU A 176 -0.92 -23.90 -8.55
N ASP A 177 0.11 -23.35 -7.90
CA ASP A 177 1.37 -24.05 -7.69
C ASP A 177 1.26 -25.15 -6.59
N ALA A 178 0.25 -25.03 -5.72
CA ALA A 178 -0.01 -26.01 -4.65
C ALA A 178 -0.87 -27.20 -5.11
N LEU A 179 -1.55 -27.09 -6.26
CA LEU A 179 -2.39 -28.13 -6.85
C LEU A 179 -1.58 -29.13 -7.65
#